data_9be2cb135ca11cc0c69257a56b07b2b3
#
_entry.id   9be2cb135ca11cc0c69257a56b07b2b3
#
_cell.length_a   1.000
_cell.length_b   1.000
_cell.length_c   1.000
_cell.angle_alpha   90.00
_cell.angle_beta   90.00
_cell.angle_gamma   90.00
#
_symmetry.space_group_name_H-M   'P 1'
#
loop_
_entity.id
_entity.type
_entity.pdbx_description
1 polymer ?
#
loop_
_entity_poly.entity_id
_entity_poly.type
_entity_poly.pdbx_seq_one_letter_code
_entity_poly.pdbx_strand_id
1 'polypeptide(L)'
;MSRSLKKAYVILGEHCRVLWGTPYIEDVLCGRTFRISPLSFYQVNHDGAELLYNTAKDLLQLQSGEALLDLYCGIGTIGMSLADDDTPLVGIEIVPQAIEHAKENAARNGMTNARFFCGDASDAGKILSDCGIRADAVIVDPPRRGLTPGVISYLAELNPSRIVYISCDADTLARDIVRFREVGYDTDTVQPVDMFSRTGHVECVTKFTRRTK
;
A
#
# COMPACT_ATOMS: atom_id res chain seq x y z
N MET A 1 11.32 -42.84 13.54
CA MET A 1 11.75 -41.43 13.45
C MET A 1 11.15 -40.81 12.20
N SER A 2 10.03 -40.15 12.34
CA SER A 2 9.35 -39.44 11.23
C SER A 2 9.97 -38.06 11.12
N ARG A 3 10.74 -37.78 10.04
CA ARG A 3 11.16 -36.44 9.68
C ARG A 3 9.95 -35.72 9.08
N SER A 4 9.33 -34.83 9.86
CA SER A 4 8.38 -33.84 9.36
C SER A 4 9.13 -32.95 8.37
N LEU A 5 8.90 -33.18 7.07
CA LEU A 5 9.25 -32.23 6.03
C LEU A 5 8.33 -31.01 6.21
N LYS A 6 8.84 -29.94 6.83
CA LYS A 6 8.20 -28.64 6.73
C LYS A 6 8.18 -28.30 5.23
N LYS A 7 7.00 -28.31 4.61
CA LYS A 7 6.80 -27.78 3.27
C LYS A 7 7.11 -26.28 3.34
N ALA A 8 8.31 -25.88 2.97
CA ALA A 8 8.63 -24.50 2.71
C ALA A 8 7.98 -24.16 1.37
N TYR A 9 6.97 -23.32 1.38
CA TYR A 9 6.42 -22.72 0.16
C TYR A 9 7.34 -21.57 -0.29
N VAL A 10 8.54 -21.92 -0.77
CA VAL A 10 9.44 -20.98 -1.42
C VAL A 10 9.06 -21.00 -2.90
N ILE A 11 8.35 -19.96 -3.34
CA ILE A 11 7.92 -19.82 -4.74
C ILE A 11 9.08 -19.28 -5.60
N LEU A 12 9.93 -18.42 -5.04
CA LEU A 12 11.06 -17.80 -5.72
C LEU A 12 12.35 -18.10 -4.95
N GLY A 13 13.44 -18.37 -5.70
CA GLY A 13 14.77 -18.54 -5.12
C GLY A 13 15.40 -17.19 -4.74
N GLU A 14 16.50 -17.26 -3.97
CA GLU A 14 17.26 -16.07 -3.53
C GLU A 14 18.03 -15.39 -4.69
N HIS A 15 18.23 -16.09 -5.79
CA HIS A 15 19.01 -15.60 -6.93
C HIS A 15 18.22 -15.72 -8.24
N CYS A 16 18.15 -14.62 -8.97
CA CYS A 16 17.60 -14.57 -10.33
C CYS A 16 18.75 -14.44 -11.34
N ARG A 17 18.70 -15.24 -12.41
CA ARG A 17 19.61 -15.11 -13.55
C ARG A 17 18.83 -14.80 -14.82
N VAL A 18 19.17 -13.69 -15.46
CA VAL A 18 18.63 -13.35 -16.78
C VAL A 18 19.24 -14.29 -17.81
N LEU A 19 18.41 -15.06 -18.51
CA LEU A 19 18.84 -15.94 -19.60
C LEU A 19 18.78 -15.22 -20.94
N TRP A 20 17.82 -14.31 -21.10
CA TRP A 20 17.59 -13.53 -22.30
C TRP A 20 16.71 -12.31 -21.98
N GLY A 21 16.90 -11.17 -22.68
CA GLY A 21 16.11 -9.96 -22.51
C GLY A 21 16.47 -9.13 -21.27
N THR A 22 15.50 -8.42 -20.73
CA THR A 22 15.64 -7.57 -19.54
C THR A 22 15.12 -8.29 -18.28
N PRO A 23 15.66 -7.97 -17.07
CA PRO A 23 15.21 -8.57 -15.82
C PRO A 23 13.94 -7.92 -15.26
N TYR A 24 13.14 -7.28 -16.09
CA TYR A 24 11.91 -6.59 -15.70
C TYR A 24 10.94 -6.57 -16.87
N ILE A 25 9.67 -6.34 -16.53
CA ILE A 25 8.63 -5.95 -17.49
C ILE A 25 8.17 -4.52 -17.15
N GLU A 26 7.53 -3.86 -18.09
CA GLU A 26 6.90 -2.55 -17.89
C GLU A 26 5.40 -2.68 -18.13
N ASP A 27 4.62 -2.02 -17.30
CA ASP A 27 3.17 -1.92 -17.43
C ASP A 27 2.72 -0.50 -17.13
N VAL A 28 1.56 -0.11 -17.66
CA VAL A 28 0.93 1.20 -17.41
C VAL A 28 -0.33 0.97 -16.58
N LEU A 29 -0.36 1.48 -15.37
CA LEU A 29 -1.49 1.33 -14.46
C LEU A 29 -1.93 2.71 -13.96
N CYS A 30 -3.22 3.04 -14.09
CA CYS A 30 -3.76 4.36 -13.74
C CYS A 30 -2.97 5.53 -14.37
N GLY A 31 -2.51 5.37 -15.61
CA GLY A 31 -1.74 6.39 -16.34
C GLY A 31 -0.27 6.53 -15.91
N ARG A 32 0.22 5.70 -15.00
CA ARG A 32 1.63 5.65 -14.54
C ARG A 32 2.35 4.44 -15.12
N THR A 33 3.61 4.61 -15.51
CA THR A 33 4.46 3.51 -16.00
C THR A 33 5.26 2.91 -14.86
N PHE A 34 5.08 1.62 -14.64
CA PHE A 34 5.78 0.86 -13.60
C PHE A 34 6.74 -0.15 -14.21
N ARG A 35 7.96 -0.18 -13.69
CA ARG A 35 8.91 -1.27 -13.93
C ARG A 35 8.75 -2.30 -12.80
N ILE A 36 8.55 -3.55 -13.19
CA ILE A 36 8.21 -4.66 -12.31
C ILE A 36 9.31 -5.70 -12.44
N SER A 37 10.01 -5.97 -11.33
CA SER A 37 11.02 -7.04 -11.28
C SER A 37 10.36 -8.39 -10.95
N PRO A 38 11.05 -9.53 -11.21
CA PRO A 38 10.52 -10.86 -10.87
C PRO A 38 10.22 -11.07 -9.38
N LEU A 39 10.83 -10.27 -8.50
CA LEU A 39 10.67 -10.37 -7.05
C LEU A 39 9.69 -9.32 -6.50
N SER A 40 9.18 -8.41 -7.34
CA SER A 40 8.20 -7.41 -6.94
C SER A 40 6.81 -8.00 -6.87
N PHE A 41 6.05 -7.64 -5.82
CA PHE A 41 4.61 -7.84 -5.86
C PHE A 41 3.98 -6.85 -6.85
N TYR A 42 3.08 -7.35 -7.67
CA TYR A 42 2.27 -6.55 -8.60
C TYR A 42 0.92 -7.22 -8.83
N GLN A 43 -0.14 -6.43 -8.95
CA GLN A 43 -1.49 -6.94 -9.19
C GLN A 43 -1.61 -7.49 -10.61
N VAL A 44 -1.91 -8.78 -10.74
CA VAL A 44 -1.92 -9.48 -12.04
C VAL A 44 -3.18 -9.25 -12.86
N ASN A 45 -4.29 -8.88 -12.22
CA ASN A 45 -5.52 -8.47 -12.90
C ASN A 45 -5.49 -6.96 -13.12
N HIS A 46 -5.05 -6.54 -14.30
CA HIS A 46 -4.85 -5.14 -14.65
C HIS A 46 -6.13 -4.30 -14.48
N ASP A 47 -7.24 -4.71 -15.12
CA ASP A 47 -8.50 -3.97 -15.07
C ASP A 47 -9.07 -3.91 -13.64
N GLY A 48 -8.92 -5.02 -12.90
CA GLY A 48 -9.28 -5.07 -11.49
C GLY A 48 -8.42 -4.14 -10.63
N ALA A 49 -7.12 -4.05 -10.90
CA ALA A 49 -6.21 -3.16 -10.18
C ALA A 49 -6.55 -1.68 -10.45
N GLU A 50 -6.86 -1.32 -11.70
CA GLU A 50 -7.31 0.04 -12.02
C GLU A 50 -8.63 0.37 -11.31
N LEU A 51 -9.59 -0.54 -11.31
CA LEU A 51 -10.85 -0.37 -10.57
C LEU A 51 -10.59 -0.18 -9.06
N LEU A 52 -9.74 -1.02 -8.47
CA LEU A 52 -9.39 -0.98 -7.06
C LEU A 52 -8.74 0.36 -6.68
N TYR A 53 -7.75 0.81 -7.47
CA TYR A 53 -7.01 2.04 -7.19
C TYR A 53 -7.85 3.29 -7.46
N ASN A 54 -8.68 3.31 -8.51
CA ASN A 54 -9.62 4.38 -8.75
C ASN A 54 -10.67 4.46 -7.63
N THR A 55 -11.18 3.32 -7.14
CA THR A 55 -12.07 3.28 -5.96
C THR A 55 -11.38 3.87 -4.73
N ALA A 56 -10.12 3.52 -4.48
CA ALA A 56 -9.35 4.07 -3.39
C ALA A 56 -9.10 5.59 -3.56
N LYS A 57 -8.82 6.05 -4.77
CA LYS A 57 -8.66 7.49 -5.10
C LYS A 57 -9.95 8.26 -4.84
N ASP A 58 -11.09 7.73 -5.28
CA ASP A 58 -12.41 8.34 -5.08
C ASP A 58 -12.79 8.45 -3.59
N LEU A 59 -12.40 7.47 -2.79
CA LEU A 59 -12.62 7.51 -1.34
C LEU A 59 -11.62 8.44 -0.63
N LEU A 60 -10.37 8.48 -1.08
CA LEU A 60 -9.31 9.29 -0.50
C LEU A 60 -9.59 10.79 -0.67
N GLN A 61 -10.05 11.21 -1.86
CA GLN A 61 -10.38 12.61 -2.18
C GLN A 61 -9.26 13.57 -1.78
N LEU A 62 -8.04 13.25 -2.18
CA LEU A 62 -6.87 14.06 -1.84
C LEU A 62 -7.01 15.48 -2.38
N GLN A 63 -6.75 16.48 -1.55
CA GLN A 63 -6.85 17.88 -1.92
C GLN A 63 -5.49 18.43 -2.34
N SER A 64 -5.49 19.48 -3.15
CA SER A 64 -4.24 20.15 -3.54
C SER A 64 -3.46 20.63 -2.30
N GLY A 65 -2.17 20.31 -2.28
CA GLY A 65 -1.28 20.65 -1.16
C GLY A 65 -1.30 19.68 0.02
N GLU A 66 -2.19 18.70 0.03
CA GLU A 66 -2.15 17.62 1.04
C GLU A 66 -1.04 16.61 0.72
N ALA A 67 -0.41 16.09 1.78
CA ALA A 67 0.60 15.06 1.70
C ALA A 67 0.00 13.66 1.92
N LEU A 68 0.35 12.71 1.04
CA LEU A 68 -0.06 11.31 1.11
C LEU A 68 1.04 10.44 1.70
N LEU A 69 0.68 9.64 2.70
CA LEU A 69 1.51 8.55 3.22
C LEU A 69 0.98 7.21 2.68
N ASP A 70 1.83 6.43 2.03
CA ASP A 70 1.57 5.07 1.56
C ASP A 70 2.36 4.08 2.44
N LEU A 71 1.65 3.38 3.33
CA LEU A 71 2.23 2.31 4.15
C LEU A 71 2.05 0.96 3.47
N TYR A 72 3.12 0.17 3.49
CA TYR A 72 3.25 -1.07 2.70
C TYR A 72 3.32 -0.80 1.20
N CYS A 73 4.03 0.25 0.81
CA CYS A 73 3.96 0.81 -0.54
C CYS A 73 4.51 -0.11 -1.65
N GLY A 74 5.24 -1.19 -1.31
CA GLY A 74 5.87 -2.05 -2.31
C GLY A 74 6.76 -1.25 -3.26
N ILE A 75 6.54 -1.39 -4.56
CA ILE A 75 7.23 -0.62 -5.62
C ILE A 75 6.55 0.73 -5.92
N GLY A 76 5.65 1.16 -5.04
CA GLY A 76 4.98 2.46 -5.09
C GLY A 76 3.74 2.53 -5.97
N THR A 77 3.16 1.40 -6.36
CA THR A 77 2.05 1.36 -7.34
C THR A 77 0.81 2.10 -6.86
N ILE A 78 0.40 1.89 -5.60
CA ILE A 78 -0.82 2.49 -5.07
C ILE A 78 -0.61 3.99 -4.88
N GLY A 79 0.36 4.39 -4.06
CA GLY A 79 0.59 5.80 -3.76
C GLY A 79 0.77 6.66 -5.00
N MET A 80 1.57 6.20 -5.99
CA MET A 80 1.78 6.92 -7.25
C MET A 80 0.52 6.98 -8.13
N SER A 81 -0.35 5.95 -8.09
CA SER A 81 -1.60 5.95 -8.86
C SER A 81 -2.65 6.88 -8.26
N LEU A 82 -2.63 7.09 -6.94
CA LEU A 82 -3.56 7.97 -6.23
C LEU A 82 -3.12 9.44 -6.25
N ALA A 83 -1.80 9.67 -6.27
CA ALA A 83 -1.20 10.99 -6.19
C ALA A 83 -1.17 11.69 -7.56
N ASP A 84 -1.38 12.99 -7.56
CA ASP A 84 -1.10 13.85 -8.71
C ASP A 84 0.41 14.20 -8.75
N ASP A 85 0.90 14.83 -9.85
CA ASP A 85 2.33 15.03 -10.07
C ASP A 85 3.01 15.92 -9.01
N ASP A 86 2.27 16.83 -8.42
CA ASP A 86 2.73 17.80 -7.41
C ASP A 86 2.45 17.34 -5.96
N THR A 87 1.75 16.22 -5.78
CA THR A 87 1.42 15.69 -4.46
C THR A 87 2.69 15.26 -3.69
N PRO A 88 2.95 15.78 -2.50
CA PRO A 88 3.96 15.23 -1.62
C PRO A 88 3.59 13.79 -1.24
N LEU A 89 4.32 12.79 -1.74
CA LEU A 89 4.11 11.38 -1.49
C LEU A 89 5.23 10.81 -0.63
N VAL A 90 4.88 10.13 0.45
CA VAL A 90 5.84 9.34 1.25
C VAL A 90 5.43 7.89 1.21
N GLY A 91 6.30 7.01 0.72
CA GLY A 91 6.11 5.56 0.75
C GLY A 91 7.02 4.90 1.79
N ILE A 92 6.49 3.95 2.55
CA ILE A 92 7.24 3.15 3.52
C ILE A 92 6.99 1.66 3.26
N GLU A 93 8.08 0.92 3.12
CA GLU A 93 8.08 -0.53 2.83
C GLU A 93 9.27 -1.18 3.53
N ILE A 94 9.07 -2.39 4.05
CA ILE A 94 10.09 -3.12 4.79
C ILE A 94 11.15 -3.78 3.87
N VAL A 95 10.81 -4.00 2.61
CA VAL A 95 11.69 -4.66 1.62
C VAL A 95 12.58 -3.64 0.93
N PRO A 96 13.92 -3.62 1.20
CA PRO A 96 14.82 -2.60 0.63
C PRO A 96 14.79 -2.55 -0.89
N GLN A 97 14.71 -3.71 -1.56
CA GLN A 97 14.71 -3.79 -3.01
C GLN A 97 13.43 -3.19 -3.62
N ALA A 98 12.28 -3.34 -2.96
CA ALA A 98 11.03 -2.71 -3.39
C ALA A 98 11.14 -1.18 -3.31
N ILE A 99 11.79 -0.65 -2.29
CA ILE A 99 12.04 0.80 -2.15
C ILE A 99 12.93 1.34 -3.27
N GLU A 100 13.97 0.62 -3.68
CA GLU A 100 14.79 1.06 -4.82
C GLU A 100 13.96 1.10 -6.12
N HIS A 101 13.12 0.09 -6.35
CA HIS A 101 12.21 0.10 -7.50
C HIS A 101 11.14 1.20 -7.40
N ALA A 102 10.64 1.51 -6.20
CA ALA A 102 9.70 2.62 -5.99
C ALA A 102 10.33 3.97 -6.38
N LYS A 103 11.59 4.21 -5.98
CA LYS A 103 12.34 5.42 -6.38
C LYS A 103 12.55 5.50 -7.88
N GLU A 104 12.91 4.37 -8.53
CA GLU A 104 13.06 4.30 -9.99
C GLU A 104 11.74 4.57 -10.70
N ASN A 105 10.63 4.03 -10.20
CA ASN A 105 9.29 4.24 -10.74
C ASN A 105 8.83 5.69 -10.57
N ALA A 106 9.09 6.32 -9.43
CA ALA A 106 8.78 7.74 -9.22
C ALA A 106 9.57 8.63 -10.18
N ALA A 107 10.87 8.39 -10.33
CA ALA A 107 11.72 9.12 -11.27
C ALA A 107 11.23 8.96 -12.73
N ARG A 108 10.83 7.73 -13.12
CA ARG A 108 10.26 7.42 -14.44
C ARG A 108 8.98 8.20 -14.73
N ASN A 109 8.16 8.41 -13.72
CA ASN A 109 6.90 9.15 -13.82
C ASN A 109 7.05 10.66 -13.54
N GLY A 110 8.28 11.16 -13.37
CA GLY A 110 8.53 12.58 -13.11
C GLY A 110 8.06 13.08 -11.74
N MET A 111 7.75 12.19 -10.80
CA MET A 111 7.24 12.52 -9.47
C MET A 111 8.38 12.97 -8.54
N THR A 112 8.77 14.22 -8.63
CA THR A 112 9.91 14.79 -7.87
C THR A 112 9.62 14.99 -6.38
N ASN A 113 8.34 15.01 -5.99
CA ASN A 113 7.87 15.17 -4.61
C ASN A 113 7.63 13.83 -3.90
N ALA A 114 7.91 12.69 -4.56
CA ALA A 114 7.80 11.38 -3.96
C ALA A 114 9.09 10.97 -3.24
N ARG A 115 8.96 10.48 -2.01
CA ARG A 115 10.06 9.97 -1.18
C ARG A 115 9.73 8.59 -0.67
N PHE A 116 10.70 7.67 -0.75
CA PHE A 116 10.51 6.28 -0.33
C PHE A 116 11.56 5.87 0.69
N PHE A 117 11.10 5.24 1.78
CA PHE A 117 11.92 4.86 2.93
C PHE A 117 11.76 3.37 3.24
N CYS A 118 12.91 2.72 3.49
CA CYS A 118 12.90 1.34 3.95
C CYS A 118 12.72 1.32 5.47
N GLY A 119 11.64 0.69 5.94
CA GLY A 119 11.32 0.57 7.36
C GLY A 119 10.05 -0.23 7.60
N ASP A 120 9.84 -0.67 8.83
CA ASP A 120 8.56 -1.24 9.23
C ASP A 120 7.51 -0.14 9.35
N ALA A 121 6.24 -0.47 9.06
CA ALA A 121 5.14 0.49 9.19
C ALA A 121 4.98 1.05 10.61
N SER A 122 5.46 0.33 11.64
CA SER A 122 5.52 0.81 13.02
C SER A 122 6.57 1.92 13.25
N ASP A 123 7.56 2.03 12.37
CA ASP A 123 8.61 3.05 12.43
C ASP A 123 8.24 4.34 11.67
N ALA A 124 7.08 4.36 11.01
CA ALA A 124 6.64 5.45 10.16
C ALA A 124 6.64 6.81 10.88
N GLY A 125 6.29 6.84 12.17
CA GLY A 125 6.33 8.04 13.00
C GLY A 125 7.69 8.69 13.09
N LYS A 126 8.69 7.86 13.35
CA LYS A 126 10.08 8.32 13.41
C LYS A 126 10.54 8.83 12.05
N ILE A 127 10.28 8.06 10.98
CA ILE A 127 10.66 8.43 9.61
C ILE A 127 10.07 9.79 9.20
N LEU A 128 8.77 9.98 9.43
CA LEU A 128 8.10 11.25 9.11
C LEU A 128 8.63 12.42 9.95
N SER A 129 8.84 12.19 11.26
CA SER A 129 9.39 13.19 12.16
C SER A 129 10.81 13.61 11.74
N ASP A 130 11.68 12.64 11.44
CA ASP A 130 13.07 12.90 11.01
C ASP A 130 13.11 13.66 9.66
N CYS A 131 12.10 13.48 8.83
CA CYS A 131 11.97 14.16 7.53
C CYS A 131 11.23 15.50 7.61
N GLY A 132 10.63 15.85 8.76
CA GLY A 132 9.81 17.05 8.91
C GLY A 132 8.55 17.02 8.05
N ILE A 133 8.01 15.82 7.75
CA ILE A 133 6.83 15.63 6.89
C ILE A 133 5.62 15.34 7.77
N ARG A 134 4.52 16.03 7.48
CA ARG A 134 3.20 15.71 8.01
C ARG A 134 2.38 15.03 6.91
N ALA A 135 1.72 13.92 7.23
CA ALA A 135 0.77 13.28 6.33
C ALA A 135 -0.66 13.73 6.65
N ASP A 136 -1.37 14.23 5.66
CA ASP A 136 -2.77 14.68 5.78
C ASP A 136 -3.74 13.55 5.47
N ALA A 137 -3.35 12.65 4.59
CA ALA A 137 -4.08 11.45 4.21
C ALA A 137 -3.14 10.24 4.20
N VAL A 138 -3.68 9.05 4.48
CA VAL A 138 -2.93 7.80 4.51
C VAL A 138 -3.63 6.76 3.66
N ILE A 139 -2.84 5.97 2.90
CA ILE A 139 -3.27 4.72 2.29
C ILE A 139 -2.53 3.57 2.95
N VAL A 140 -3.23 2.47 3.22
CA VAL A 140 -2.63 1.23 3.72
C VAL A 140 -3.12 0.03 2.91
N ASP A 141 -2.20 -0.82 2.49
CA ASP A 141 -2.48 -2.12 1.85
C ASP A 141 -1.68 -3.22 2.58
N PRO A 142 -2.08 -3.58 3.81
CA PRO A 142 -1.32 -4.52 4.62
C PRO A 142 -1.47 -5.96 4.09
N PRO A 143 -0.54 -6.85 4.48
CA PRO A 143 -0.68 -8.28 4.21
C PRO A 143 -1.95 -8.85 4.85
N ARG A 144 -2.36 -10.08 4.47
CA ARG A 144 -3.58 -10.78 4.93
C ARG A 144 -3.82 -10.76 6.45
N ARG A 145 -2.79 -10.66 7.26
CA ARG A 145 -2.92 -10.55 8.72
C ARG A 145 -3.49 -9.20 9.19
N GLY A 146 -3.66 -8.24 8.29
CA GLY A 146 -4.10 -6.88 8.61
C GLY A 146 -3.06 -6.06 9.37
N LEU A 147 -3.50 -4.96 9.97
CA LEU A 147 -2.65 -4.07 10.73
C LEU A 147 -2.38 -4.59 12.15
N THR A 148 -1.18 -4.32 12.66
CA THR A 148 -0.88 -4.54 14.08
C THR A 148 -1.51 -3.43 14.93
N PRO A 149 -1.82 -3.70 16.22
CA PRO A 149 -2.31 -2.66 17.12
C PRO A 149 -1.38 -1.45 17.20
N GLY A 150 -0.06 -1.67 17.13
CA GLY A 150 0.93 -0.58 17.15
C GLY A 150 0.81 0.35 15.95
N VAL A 151 0.59 -0.17 14.74
CA VAL A 151 0.39 0.65 13.54
C VAL A 151 -0.92 1.44 13.65
N ILE A 152 -2.00 0.84 14.14
CA ILE A 152 -3.28 1.55 14.33
C ILE A 152 -3.14 2.68 15.37
N SER A 153 -2.46 2.42 16.50
CA SER A 153 -2.19 3.45 17.50
C SER A 153 -1.34 4.59 16.92
N TYR A 154 -0.31 4.25 16.15
CA TYR A 154 0.51 5.25 15.47
C TYR A 154 -0.31 6.10 14.49
N LEU A 155 -1.17 5.49 13.67
CA LEU A 155 -2.05 6.21 12.75
C LEU A 155 -3.00 7.17 13.51
N ALA A 156 -3.46 6.77 14.70
CA ALA A 156 -4.26 7.64 15.54
C ALA A 156 -3.45 8.83 16.10
N GLU A 157 -2.18 8.63 16.45
CA GLU A 157 -1.27 9.69 16.91
C GLU A 157 -0.90 10.64 15.77
N LEU A 158 -0.62 10.12 14.57
CA LEU A 158 -0.36 10.89 13.36
C LEU A 158 -1.53 11.80 13.00
N ASN A 159 -2.74 11.35 13.33
CA ASN A 159 -3.97 12.12 13.22
C ASN A 159 -4.29 12.62 11.80
N PRO A 160 -4.19 11.77 10.75
CA PRO A 160 -4.57 12.17 9.41
C PRO A 160 -6.07 12.44 9.34
N SER A 161 -6.47 13.28 8.40
CA SER A 161 -7.91 13.57 8.17
C SER A 161 -8.66 12.35 7.64
N ARG A 162 -7.97 11.50 6.85
CA ARG A 162 -8.51 10.32 6.19
C ARG A 162 -7.48 9.20 6.14
N ILE A 163 -7.96 7.96 6.30
CA ILE A 163 -7.18 6.75 6.08
C ILE A 163 -7.98 5.88 5.12
N VAL A 164 -7.43 5.55 3.96
CA VAL A 164 -8.00 4.55 3.06
C VAL A 164 -7.29 3.22 3.31
N TYR A 165 -8.06 2.18 3.50
CA TYR A 165 -7.59 0.82 3.76
C TYR A 165 -8.03 -0.09 2.61
N ILE A 166 -7.07 -0.67 1.91
CA ILE A 166 -7.27 -1.76 0.97
C ILE A 166 -6.99 -3.06 1.70
N SER A 167 -7.87 -4.06 1.57
CA SER A 167 -7.74 -5.34 2.29
C SER A 167 -8.09 -6.51 1.39
N CYS A 168 -7.19 -7.48 1.32
CA CYS A 168 -7.42 -8.77 0.65
C CYS A 168 -8.09 -9.82 1.55
N ASP A 169 -8.52 -9.44 2.78
CA ASP A 169 -9.15 -10.35 3.75
C ASP A 169 -10.20 -9.61 4.58
N ALA A 170 -11.47 -9.91 4.31
CA ALA A 170 -12.60 -9.23 4.93
C ALA A 170 -12.71 -9.47 6.44
N ASP A 171 -12.28 -10.64 6.94
CA ASP A 171 -12.34 -10.95 8.37
C ASP A 171 -11.32 -10.12 9.16
N THR A 172 -10.11 -9.98 8.61
CA THR A 172 -9.10 -9.11 9.22
C THR A 172 -9.47 -7.64 9.14
N LEU A 173 -10.09 -7.20 8.04
CA LEU A 173 -10.63 -5.85 7.93
C LEU A 173 -11.71 -5.58 8.97
N ALA A 174 -12.66 -6.48 9.16
CA ALA A 174 -13.71 -6.34 10.16
C ALA A 174 -13.14 -6.18 11.58
N ARG A 175 -12.11 -6.97 11.92
CA ARG A 175 -11.37 -6.83 13.19
C ARG A 175 -10.70 -5.46 13.30
N ASP A 176 -10.06 -5.00 12.24
CA ASP A 176 -9.31 -3.73 12.26
C ASP A 176 -10.26 -2.52 12.29
N ILE A 177 -11.46 -2.61 11.70
CA ILE A 177 -12.52 -1.59 11.84
C ILE A 177 -12.86 -1.39 13.32
N VAL A 178 -13.03 -2.46 14.10
CA VAL A 178 -13.29 -2.34 15.55
C VAL A 178 -12.15 -1.60 16.24
N ARG A 179 -10.90 -1.94 15.95
CA ARG A 179 -9.72 -1.29 16.53
C ARG A 179 -9.60 0.19 16.15
N PHE A 180 -9.91 0.55 14.90
CA PHE A 180 -9.96 1.96 14.48
C PHE A 180 -11.04 2.74 15.22
N ARG A 181 -12.18 2.11 15.50
CA ARG A 181 -13.24 2.72 16.33
C ARG A 181 -12.78 3.03 17.76
N GLU A 182 -11.98 2.15 18.35
CA GLU A 182 -11.41 2.34 19.70
C GLU A 182 -10.47 3.55 19.77
N VAL A 183 -9.78 3.87 18.66
CA VAL A 183 -8.86 5.02 18.58
C VAL A 183 -9.47 6.27 17.93
N GLY A 184 -10.80 6.30 17.76
CA GLY A 184 -11.53 7.51 17.35
C GLY A 184 -11.73 7.70 15.86
N TYR A 185 -11.51 6.67 15.04
CA TYR A 185 -11.86 6.66 13.62
C TYR A 185 -13.12 5.81 13.39
N ASP A 186 -13.89 6.15 12.37
CA ASP A 186 -15.03 5.35 11.93
C ASP A 186 -15.11 5.26 10.41
N THR A 187 -15.85 4.27 9.93
CA THR A 187 -16.19 4.09 8.53
C THR A 187 -17.66 3.77 8.39
N ASP A 188 -18.26 4.25 7.31
CA ASP A 188 -19.65 4.04 6.93
C ASP A 188 -19.81 3.14 5.71
N THR A 189 -18.73 2.89 4.98
CA THR A 189 -18.77 2.18 3.70
C THR A 189 -17.58 1.23 3.56
N VAL A 190 -17.85 0.00 3.14
CA VAL A 190 -16.86 -0.96 2.67
C VAL A 190 -17.22 -1.32 1.23
N GLN A 191 -16.36 -0.97 0.28
CA GLN A 191 -16.56 -1.25 -1.13
C GLN A 191 -15.81 -2.52 -1.51
N PRO A 192 -16.50 -3.63 -1.86
CA PRO A 192 -15.85 -4.83 -2.38
C PRO A 192 -15.46 -4.65 -3.85
N VAL A 193 -14.32 -5.25 -4.23
CA VAL A 193 -13.82 -5.31 -5.61
C VAL A 193 -13.42 -6.76 -5.93
N ASP A 194 -14.01 -7.33 -6.97
CA ASP A 194 -13.71 -8.70 -7.42
C ASP A 194 -12.44 -8.73 -8.28
N MET A 195 -11.29 -8.82 -7.60
CA MET A 195 -9.97 -8.91 -8.23
C MET A 195 -9.66 -10.31 -8.80
N PHE A 196 -10.27 -11.34 -8.21
CA PHE A 196 -9.95 -12.74 -8.50
C PHE A 196 -11.25 -13.53 -8.76
N SER A 197 -11.95 -13.18 -9.84
CA SER A 197 -13.23 -13.77 -10.24
C SER A 197 -13.18 -15.30 -10.24
N ARG A 198 -14.24 -15.92 -9.74
CA ARG A 198 -14.38 -17.38 -9.53
C ARG A 198 -13.52 -17.96 -8.40
N THR A 199 -12.97 -17.13 -7.54
CA THR A 199 -12.34 -17.54 -6.27
C THR A 199 -13.15 -17.02 -5.09
N GLY A 200 -12.82 -17.46 -3.87
CA GLY A 200 -13.41 -16.92 -2.65
C GLY A 200 -12.72 -15.64 -2.15
N HIS A 201 -11.79 -15.07 -2.92
CA HIS A 201 -11.05 -13.88 -2.54
C HIS A 201 -11.71 -12.62 -3.09
N VAL A 202 -11.94 -11.65 -2.21
CA VAL A 202 -12.48 -10.35 -2.55
C VAL A 202 -11.61 -9.27 -1.90
N GLU A 203 -11.23 -8.26 -2.68
CA GLU A 203 -10.60 -7.07 -2.14
C GLU A 203 -11.69 -6.14 -1.59
N CYS A 204 -11.38 -5.46 -0.50
CA CYS A 204 -12.26 -4.49 0.10
C CYS A 204 -11.55 -3.15 0.27
N VAL A 205 -12.20 -2.06 -0.12
CA VAL A 205 -11.69 -0.70 0.10
C VAL A 205 -12.61 0.02 1.06
N THR A 206 -12.05 0.64 2.08
CA THR A 206 -12.81 1.47 3.01
C THR A 206 -12.05 2.73 3.39
N LYS A 207 -12.80 3.79 3.71
CA LYS A 207 -12.26 5.04 4.22
C LYS A 207 -12.62 5.20 5.69
N PHE A 208 -11.60 5.43 6.50
CA PHE A 208 -11.78 5.87 7.88
C PHE A 208 -11.68 7.38 7.96
N THR A 209 -12.60 7.99 8.66
CA THR A 209 -12.60 9.41 9.02
C THR A 209 -12.62 9.55 10.53
N ARG A 210 -12.08 10.65 11.02
CA ARG A 210 -12.08 10.92 12.45
C ARG A 210 -13.51 11.24 12.93
N ARG A 211 -13.90 10.66 14.06
CA ARG A 211 -15.16 11.03 14.70
C ARG A 211 -15.09 12.48 15.17
N THR A 212 -16.01 13.30 14.70
CA THR A 212 -16.30 14.60 15.32
C THR A 212 -16.92 14.35 16.70
N LYS A 213 -16.34 14.96 17.71
CA LYS A 213 -16.89 14.92 19.07
C LYS A 213 -18.21 15.69 19.12
#